data_6273f07bcd489d87131bf257f2d6f970
#
_entry.id   6273f07bcd489d87131bf257f2d6f970
#
_cell.length_a   1.000
_cell.length_b   1.000
_cell.length_c   1.000
_cell.angle_alpha   90.00
_cell.angle_beta   90.00
_cell.angle_gamma   90.00
#
_symmetry.space_group_name_H-M   'P 1'
#
loop_
_entity.id
_entity.type
_entity.pdbx_description
1 polymer ?
#
loop_
_entity_poly.entity_id
_entity_poly.type
_entity_poly.pdbx_seq_one_letter_code
_entity_poly.pdbx_strand_id
1 'polypeptide(L)'
;APATLKTLAAATGLTELEASKLLPADSRAYADGSKFDAVWSSACAWPSATFFLEHLGNVIEVSCKLAEGKHGMGYYNIFHGSPLGGHLKADAVKTIGFITLPFMGRESHFLAFFNEEGESMFQVYVGRENHQLIPEARDAFLALKAELGAA
;
A
#
# COMPACT_ATOMS: atom_id res chain seq x y z
N ALA A 1 -8.67 16.85 -11.06
CA ALA A 1 -7.92 15.59 -10.97
C ALA A 1 -8.16 14.94 -9.62
N PRO A 2 -8.21 13.59 -9.55
CA PRO A 2 -8.38 12.93 -8.27
C PRO A 2 -7.19 13.23 -7.35
N ALA A 3 -7.47 13.43 -6.06
CA ALA A 3 -6.42 13.62 -5.07
C ALA A 3 -5.72 12.28 -4.81
N THR A 4 -4.39 12.27 -4.92
CA THR A 4 -3.54 11.15 -4.53
C THR A 4 -2.49 11.67 -3.55
N LEU A 5 -1.78 10.79 -2.88
CA LEU A 5 -0.70 11.24 -1.99
C LEU A 5 0.34 12.05 -2.77
N LYS A 6 0.63 11.62 -4.00
CA LYS A 6 1.60 12.32 -4.84
C LYS A 6 1.14 13.71 -5.21
N THR A 7 -0.14 13.88 -5.59
CA THR A 7 -0.68 15.19 -5.92
C THR A 7 -0.79 16.08 -4.70
N LEU A 8 -1.13 15.53 -3.53
CA LEU A 8 -1.13 16.28 -2.27
C LEU A 8 0.28 16.72 -1.90
N ALA A 9 1.26 15.85 -2.03
CA ALA A 9 2.65 16.18 -1.77
C ALA A 9 3.14 17.32 -2.68
N ALA A 10 2.85 17.21 -3.98
CA ALA A 10 3.22 18.24 -4.96
C ALA A 10 2.57 19.59 -4.65
N ALA A 11 1.29 19.58 -4.25
CA ALA A 11 0.55 20.80 -3.96
C ALA A 11 1.00 21.48 -2.66
N THR A 12 1.54 20.72 -1.72
CA THR A 12 1.89 21.23 -0.38
C THR A 12 3.39 21.43 -0.15
N GLY A 13 4.22 20.89 -1.05
CA GLY A 13 5.67 20.89 -0.85
C GLY A 13 6.14 19.91 0.21
N LEU A 14 5.27 18.98 0.63
CA LEU A 14 5.58 17.95 1.63
C LEU A 14 5.99 16.65 0.94
N THR A 15 6.57 15.73 1.72
CA THR A 15 6.75 14.35 1.25
C THR A 15 5.41 13.66 1.20
N GLU A 16 5.33 12.53 0.51
CA GLU A 16 4.09 11.74 0.46
C GLU A 16 3.67 11.27 1.85
N LEU A 17 4.62 10.85 2.69
CA LEU A 17 4.34 10.47 4.07
C LEU A 17 3.76 11.66 4.86
N GLU A 18 4.41 12.82 4.78
CA GLU A 18 3.92 14.03 5.46
C GLU A 18 2.53 14.42 4.95
N ALA A 19 2.33 14.37 3.63
CA ALA A 19 1.04 14.67 3.02
C ALA A 19 -0.06 13.74 3.53
N SER A 20 0.24 12.45 3.74
CA SER A 20 -0.74 11.51 4.27
C SER A 20 -1.22 11.91 5.67
N LYS A 21 -0.39 12.61 6.42
CA LYS A 21 -0.73 13.06 7.78
C LYS A 21 -1.67 14.27 7.79
N LEU A 22 -1.97 14.83 6.64
CA LEU A 22 -2.98 15.87 6.48
C LEU A 22 -4.39 15.29 6.35
N LEU A 23 -4.51 13.99 6.08
CA LEU A 23 -5.80 13.31 6.00
C LEU A 23 -6.48 13.27 7.37
N PRO A 24 -7.81 13.10 7.43
CA PRO A 24 -8.49 12.90 8.70
C PRO A 24 -7.86 11.79 9.52
N ALA A 25 -7.89 11.93 10.84
CA ALA A 25 -7.19 11.00 11.74
C ALA A 25 -7.63 9.54 11.59
N ASP A 26 -8.91 9.30 11.26
CA ASP A 26 -9.42 7.95 11.04
C ASP A 26 -9.10 7.39 9.65
N SER A 27 -8.55 8.23 8.77
CA SER A 27 -8.16 7.83 7.40
C SER A 27 -6.69 7.46 7.27
N ARG A 28 -5.95 7.45 8.35
CA ARG A 28 -4.52 7.17 8.34
C ARG A 28 -4.08 6.51 9.62
N ALA A 29 -3.20 5.52 9.48
CA ALA A 29 -2.50 4.91 10.60
C ALA A 29 -1.16 4.37 10.07
N TYR A 30 -0.22 4.14 10.95
CA TYR A 30 1.14 3.80 10.54
C TYR A 30 1.69 2.65 11.37
N ALA A 31 2.51 1.83 10.74
CA ALA A 31 3.29 0.80 11.38
C ALA A 31 4.76 0.96 10.98
N ASP A 32 5.66 0.47 11.82
CA ASP A 32 7.07 0.45 11.47
C ASP A 32 7.34 -0.48 10.30
N GLY A 33 8.35 -0.14 9.48
CA GLY A 33 8.73 -0.97 8.33
C GLY A 33 9.12 -2.40 8.69
N SER A 34 9.54 -2.65 9.94
CA SER A 34 9.82 -4.00 10.42
C SER A 34 8.59 -4.93 10.39
N LYS A 35 7.41 -4.38 10.23
CA LYS A 35 6.16 -5.15 10.09
C LYS A 35 5.88 -5.57 8.66
N PHE A 36 6.81 -5.35 7.73
CA PHE A 36 6.59 -5.65 6.32
C PHE A 36 6.09 -7.08 6.10
N ASP A 37 6.75 -8.08 6.69
CA ASP A 37 6.38 -9.47 6.47
C ASP A 37 4.96 -9.77 6.93
N ALA A 38 4.59 -9.29 8.12
CA ALA A 38 3.24 -9.49 8.66
C ALA A 38 2.18 -8.82 7.78
N VAL A 39 2.46 -7.60 7.32
CA VAL A 39 1.53 -6.83 6.49
C VAL A 39 1.38 -7.47 5.11
N TRP A 40 2.49 -7.81 4.46
CA TRP A 40 2.46 -8.45 3.15
C TRP A 40 1.73 -9.80 3.20
N SER A 41 2.05 -10.62 4.20
CA SER A 41 1.39 -11.92 4.40
C SER A 41 -0.12 -11.77 4.58
N SER A 42 -0.56 -10.76 5.35
CA SER A 42 -1.99 -10.47 5.49
C SER A 42 -2.63 -10.12 4.16
N ALA A 43 -1.99 -9.27 3.36
CA ALA A 43 -2.51 -8.89 2.05
C ALA A 43 -2.57 -10.08 1.09
N CYS A 44 -1.66 -11.05 1.22
CA CYS A 44 -1.68 -12.28 0.42
C CYS A 44 -2.93 -13.13 0.66
N ALA A 45 -3.58 -12.95 1.80
CA ALA A 45 -4.83 -13.67 2.11
C ALA A 45 -6.06 -13.02 1.45
N TRP A 46 -5.96 -11.81 0.96
CA TRP A 46 -7.09 -11.17 0.27
C TRP A 46 -7.35 -11.88 -1.06
N PRO A 47 -8.61 -12.03 -1.47
CA PRO A 47 -8.91 -12.66 -2.76
C PRO A 47 -8.27 -11.95 -3.94
N SER A 48 -8.12 -10.63 -3.85
CA SER A 48 -7.42 -9.84 -4.85
C SER A 48 -6.94 -8.53 -4.23
N ALA A 49 -5.86 -8.01 -4.77
CA ALA A 49 -5.30 -6.70 -4.44
C ALA A 49 -4.87 -6.03 -5.74
N THR A 50 -4.61 -4.73 -5.73
CA THR A 50 -3.96 -4.06 -6.84
C THR A 50 -2.62 -3.52 -6.38
N PHE A 51 -1.56 -4.11 -6.88
CA PHE A 51 -0.21 -3.60 -6.68
C PHE A 51 -0.03 -2.38 -7.58
N PHE A 52 0.44 -1.29 -7.01
CA PHE A 52 0.56 -0.01 -7.69
C PHE A 52 1.99 0.49 -7.55
N LEU A 53 2.59 0.86 -8.68
CA LEU A 53 3.93 1.43 -8.73
C LEU A 53 3.92 2.62 -9.67
N GLU A 54 4.40 3.75 -9.18
CA GLU A 54 4.60 4.93 -10.02
C GLU A 54 6.07 5.24 -10.10
N HIS A 55 6.57 5.42 -11.32
CA HIS A 55 7.97 5.77 -11.55
C HIS A 55 8.09 6.67 -12.77
N LEU A 56 8.67 7.85 -12.55
CA LEU A 56 8.90 8.84 -13.63
C LEU A 56 7.62 9.16 -14.42
N GLY A 57 6.49 9.26 -13.72
CA GLY A 57 5.20 9.55 -14.33
C GLY A 57 4.49 8.34 -14.92
N ASN A 58 5.12 7.18 -14.93
CA ASN A 58 4.50 5.94 -15.39
C ASN A 58 3.81 5.25 -14.21
N VAL A 59 2.60 4.78 -14.44
CA VAL A 59 1.82 4.07 -13.43
C VAL A 59 1.67 2.63 -13.88
N ILE A 60 2.08 1.70 -13.03
CA ILE A 60 1.94 0.26 -13.26
C ILE A 60 0.97 -0.29 -12.24
N GLU A 61 -0.06 -0.97 -12.69
CA GLU A 61 -1.05 -1.61 -11.82
C GLU A 61 -1.16 -3.08 -12.19
N VAL A 62 -1.11 -3.95 -11.17
CA VAL A 62 -1.33 -5.37 -11.35
C VAL A 62 -2.37 -5.82 -10.34
N SER A 63 -3.55 -6.20 -10.85
CA SER A 63 -4.64 -6.71 -10.02
C SER A 63 -4.59 -8.22 -9.97
N CYS A 64 -4.37 -8.77 -8.78
CA CYS A 64 -4.20 -10.21 -8.60
C CYS A 64 -4.27 -10.59 -7.12
N LYS A 65 -4.35 -11.90 -6.86
CA LYS A 65 -4.05 -12.43 -5.54
C LYS A 65 -2.52 -12.36 -5.38
N LEU A 66 -2.06 -11.69 -4.32
CA LEU A 66 -0.63 -11.57 -4.06
C LEU A 66 -0.04 -12.91 -3.61
N ALA A 67 1.21 -13.14 -3.95
CA ALA A 67 1.97 -14.30 -3.49
C ALA A 67 3.00 -13.87 -2.45
N GLU A 68 3.27 -14.75 -1.50
CA GLU A 68 4.35 -14.53 -0.53
C GLU A 68 5.69 -14.73 -1.21
N GLY A 69 6.69 -14.03 -0.73
CA GLY A 69 8.04 -14.10 -1.24
C GLY A 69 9.01 -14.61 -0.20
N LYS A 70 10.30 -14.48 -0.53
CA LYS A 70 11.40 -14.88 0.36
C LYS A 70 12.47 -13.81 0.37
N HIS A 71 12.96 -13.50 1.56
CA HIS A 71 14.10 -12.61 1.71
C HIS A 71 15.38 -13.31 1.19
N GLY A 72 16.18 -12.56 0.47
CA GLY A 72 17.46 -13.03 -0.02
C GLY A 72 18.11 -11.99 -0.92
N MET A 73 19.41 -11.93 -0.90
CA MET A 73 20.24 -11.05 -1.74
C MET A 73 19.81 -9.58 -1.66
N GLY A 74 19.34 -9.16 -0.50
CA GLY A 74 18.95 -7.76 -0.28
C GLY A 74 17.54 -7.41 -0.71
N TYR A 75 16.72 -8.41 -1.09
CA TYR A 75 15.35 -8.20 -1.58
C TYR A 75 14.37 -9.13 -0.91
N TYR A 76 13.08 -8.76 -1.01
CA TYR A 76 11.98 -9.68 -0.80
C TYR A 76 11.56 -10.15 -2.20
N ASN A 77 11.76 -11.44 -2.47
CA ASN A 77 11.69 -11.99 -3.82
C ASN A 77 10.38 -12.76 -4.01
N ILE A 78 9.61 -12.37 -5.02
CA ILE A 78 8.35 -13.01 -5.37
C ILE A 78 8.58 -13.76 -6.69
N PHE A 79 8.67 -15.10 -6.62
CA PHE A 79 9.07 -15.90 -7.78
C PHE A 79 7.91 -16.51 -8.52
N HIS A 80 6.87 -16.99 -7.80
CA HIS A 80 5.82 -17.83 -8.38
C HIS A 80 4.47 -17.59 -7.71
N GLY A 81 3.40 -18.06 -8.36
CA GLY A 81 2.06 -18.14 -7.79
C GLY A 81 1.20 -16.91 -7.97
N SER A 82 1.67 -15.93 -8.70
CA SER A 82 0.95 -14.69 -8.94
C SER A 82 1.38 -14.10 -10.29
N PRO A 83 0.49 -13.32 -10.97
CA PRO A 83 0.94 -12.51 -12.10
C PRO A 83 2.02 -11.49 -11.72
N LEU A 84 2.05 -11.05 -10.46
CA LEU A 84 3.07 -10.15 -9.97
C LEU A 84 4.29 -10.94 -9.50
N GLY A 85 5.44 -10.67 -10.10
CA GLY A 85 6.71 -11.21 -9.67
C GLY A 85 7.75 -10.12 -9.64
N GLY A 86 8.88 -10.39 -8.98
CA GLY A 86 9.98 -9.46 -8.93
C GLY A 86 10.66 -9.40 -7.57
N HIS A 87 11.31 -8.29 -7.33
CA HIS A 87 12.19 -8.11 -6.18
C HIS A 87 11.87 -6.77 -5.52
N LEU A 88 11.33 -6.82 -4.31
CA LEU A 88 10.98 -5.61 -3.55
C LEU A 88 12.09 -5.29 -2.55
N LYS A 89 12.42 -4.02 -2.43
CA LYS A 89 13.44 -3.55 -1.49
C LYS A 89 12.81 -3.38 -0.10
N ALA A 90 12.38 -4.48 0.50
CA ALA A 90 11.63 -4.46 1.76
C ALA A 90 12.43 -3.85 2.91
N ASP A 91 13.75 -4.00 2.92
CA ASP A 91 14.61 -3.43 3.96
C ASP A 91 14.73 -1.90 3.86
N ALA A 92 14.33 -1.31 2.76
CA ALA A 92 14.26 0.15 2.62
C ALA A 92 12.92 0.73 3.09
N VAL A 93 11.94 -0.11 3.39
CA VAL A 93 10.66 0.34 3.93
C VAL A 93 10.86 0.78 5.37
N LYS A 94 10.65 2.07 5.62
CA LYS A 94 10.78 2.67 6.96
C LYS A 94 9.44 2.70 7.67
N THR A 95 8.37 3.02 6.94
CA THR A 95 7.03 3.20 7.50
C THR A 95 6.01 2.58 6.56
N ILE A 96 5.01 1.91 7.12
CA ILE A 96 3.87 1.37 6.35
C ILE A 96 2.65 2.18 6.75
N GLY A 97 2.00 2.80 5.76
CA GLY A 97 0.77 3.57 5.98
C GLY A 97 -0.45 2.74 5.63
N PHE A 98 -1.47 2.81 6.51
CA PHE A 98 -2.81 2.31 6.24
C PHE A 98 -3.65 3.52 5.89
N ILE A 99 -3.91 3.71 4.61
CA ILE A 99 -4.46 4.97 4.10
C ILE A 99 -5.85 4.75 3.52
N THR A 100 -6.77 5.64 3.89
CA THR A 100 -8.08 5.75 3.27
C THR A 100 -8.13 7.08 2.55
N LEU A 101 -8.21 7.04 1.24
CA LEU A 101 -8.29 8.23 0.42
C LEU A 101 -9.25 7.95 -0.73
N PRO A 102 -10.46 8.54 -0.69
CA PRO A 102 -11.42 8.30 -1.76
C PRO A 102 -10.85 8.63 -3.12
N PHE A 103 -11.14 7.78 -4.08
CA PHE A 103 -10.67 7.96 -5.45
C PHE A 103 -11.88 8.05 -6.39
N MET A 104 -12.00 9.19 -7.08
CA MET A 104 -13.13 9.46 -7.98
C MET A 104 -14.49 9.24 -7.30
N GLY A 105 -14.61 9.70 -6.06
CA GLY A 105 -15.84 9.59 -5.28
C GLY A 105 -16.14 8.22 -4.71
N ARG A 106 -15.20 7.27 -4.81
CA ARG A 106 -15.38 5.90 -4.32
C ARG A 106 -14.47 5.63 -3.13
N GLU A 107 -14.98 4.85 -2.17
CA GLU A 107 -14.18 4.37 -1.04
C GLU A 107 -12.95 3.61 -1.56
N SER A 108 -11.78 3.95 -1.04
CA SER A 108 -10.54 3.31 -1.44
C SER A 108 -9.59 3.23 -0.25
N HIS A 109 -8.96 2.08 -0.07
CA HIS A 109 -8.01 1.83 1.00
C HIS A 109 -6.75 1.22 0.41
N PHE A 110 -5.60 1.63 0.92
CA PHE A 110 -4.35 1.04 0.46
C PHE A 110 -3.28 1.07 1.54
N LEU A 111 -2.35 0.14 1.37
CA LEU A 111 -1.09 0.12 2.10
C LEU A 111 -0.09 0.94 1.30
N ALA A 112 0.58 1.88 1.95
CA ALA A 112 1.67 2.64 1.33
C ALA A 112 2.97 2.29 2.03
N PHE A 113 4.00 1.94 1.26
CA PHE A 113 5.29 1.53 1.78
C PHE A 113 6.28 2.67 1.56
N PHE A 114 6.57 3.41 2.63
CA PHE A 114 7.38 4.61 2.56
C PHE A 114 8.83 4.32 2.92
N ASN A 115 9.75 4.94 2.19
CA ASN A 115 11.18 4.89 2.51
C ASN A 115 11.53 5.93 3.60
N GLU A 116 12.80 6.03 3.92
CA GLU A 116 13.29 6.95 4.94
C GLU A 116 13.02 8.41 4.59
N GLU A 117 13.02 8.75 3.31
CA GLU A 117 12.72 10.11 2.84
C GLU A 117 11.23 10.42 2.80
N GLY A 118 10.38 9.47 3.12
CA GLY A 118 8.93 9.68 3.10
C GLY A 118 8.30 9.51 1.73
N GLU A 119 9.03 8.92 0.78
CA GLU A 119 8.48 8.62 -0.55
C GLU A 119 7.77 7.27 -0.53
N SER A 120 6.63 7.19 -1.21
CA SER A 120 5.94 5.91 -1.40
C SER A 120 6.69 5.10 -2.45
N MET A 121 7.26 3.97 -2.03
CA MET A 121 8.02 3.09 -2.92
C MET A 121 7.07 2.29 -3.82
N PHE A 122 5.97 1.80 -3.25
CA PHE A 122 4.88 1.12 -3.93
C PHE A 122 3.68 1.09 -2.99
N GLN A 123 2.52 0.75 -3.55
CA GLN A 123 1.27 0.70 -2.80
C GLN A 123 0.52 -0.60 -3.12
N VAL A 124 -0.30 -1.05 -2.18
CA VAL A 124 -1.15 -2.22 -2.36
C VAL A 124 -2.58 -1.81 -1.98
N TYR A 125 -3.43 -1.73 -2.99
CA TYR A 125 -4.83 -1.37 -2.81
C TYR A 125 -5.66 -2.58 -2.49
N VAL A 126 -6.67 -2.39 -1.64
CA VAL A 126 -7.71 -3.40 -1.42
C VAL A 126 -8.41 -3.66 -2.76
N GLY A 127 -8.50 -4.93 -3.14
CA GLY A 127 -9.00 -5.32 -4.44
C GLY A 127 -10.49 -5.04 -4.64
N ARG A 128 -10.88 -4.97 -5.91
CA ARG A 128 -12.26 -4.74 -6.33
C ARG A 128 -12.75 -5.89 -7.19
N GLU A 129 -14.05 -6.09 -7.15
CA GLU A 129 -14.75 -7.01 -8.03
C GLU A 129 -16.00 -6.28 -8.51
N ASN A 130 -16.20 -6.21 -9.82
CA ASN A 130 -17.31 -5.44 -10.42
C ASN A 130 -17.32 -3.99 -9.91
N HIS A 131 -16.14 -3.36 -9.85
CA HIS A 131 -15.94 -1.96 -9.43
C HIS A 131 -16.25 -1.69 -7.95
N GLN A 132 -16.52 -2.73 -7.15
CA GLN A 132 -16.78 -2.58 -5.73
C GLN A 132 -15.67 -3.24 -4.91
N LEU A 133 -15.36 -2.67 -3.76
CA LEU A 133 -14.39 -3.27 -2.84
C LEU A 133 -14.85 -4.68 -2.46
N ILE A 134 -13.91 -5.61 -2.47
CA ILE A 134 -14.15 -6.98 -2.00
C ILE A 134 -14.35 -6.90 -0.48
N PRO A 135 -15.55 -7.24 0.05
CA PRO A 135 -15.85 -7.00 1.46
C PRO A 135 -14.87 -7.66 2.42
N GLU A 136 -14.49 -8.91 2.16
CA GLU A 136 -13.55 -9.61 3.06
C GLU A 136 -12.15 -8.99 3.05
N ALA A 137 -11.70 -8.45 1.91
CA ALA A 137 -10.42 -7.76 1.83
C ALA A 137 -10.48 -6.41 2.55
N ARG A 138 -11.58 -5.67 2.36
CA ARG A 138 -11.82 -4.42 3.06
C ARG A 138 -11.82 -4.62 4.57
N ASP A 139 -12.55 -5.61 5.04
CA ASP A 139 -12.66 -5.91 6.48
C ASP A 139 -11.30 -6.34 7.03
N ALA A 140 -10.55 -7.15 6.29
CA ALA A 140 -9.22 -7.59 6.68
C ALA A 140 -8.23 -6.40 6.76
N PHE A 141 -8.31 -5.47 5.80
CA PHE A 141 -7.49 -4.25 5.84
C PHE A 141 -7.79 -3.44 7.10
N LEU A 142 -9.07 -3.21 7.40
CA LEU A 142 -9.47 -2.42 8.56
C LEU A 142 -9.07 -3.11 9.88
N ALA A 143 -9.17 -4.43 9.94
CA ALA A 143 -8.74 -5.20 11.11
C ALA A 143 -7.22 -5.11 11.30
N LEU A 144 -6.46 -5.21 10.22
CA LEU A 144 -5.00 -5.10 10.27
C LEU A 144 -4.58 -3.70 10.70
N LYS A 145 -5.25 -2.68 10.20
CA LYS A 145 -5.05 -1.28 10.60
C LYS A 145 -5.27 -1.11 12.11
N ALA A 146 -6.34 -1.70 12.63
CA ALA A 146 -6.65 -1.63 14.06
C ALA A 146 -5.60 -2.36 14.92
N GLU A 147 -5.08 -3.47 14.41
CA GLU A 147 -4.10 -4.29 15.13
C GLU A 147 -2.70 -3.67 15.14
N LEU A 148 -2.22 -3.21 13.98
CA LEU A 148 -0.82 -2.79 13.82
C LEU A 148 -0.65 -1.28 13.69
N GLY A 149 -1.69 -0.55 13.34
CA GLY A 149 -1.56 0.87 13.04
C GLY A 149 -1.62 1.74 14.28
N ALA A 150 -0.86 2.84 14.23
CA ALA A 150 -0.87 3.89 15.24
C ALA A 150 -0.92 5.25 14.55
N ALA A 151 -1.27 6.29 15.30
CA ALA A 151 -1.37 7.66 14.78
C ALA A 151 -0.06 8.18 14.15
#